data_1a6b0de9bd37f77ce4e0e7960b6c282c
#
_entry.id   1a6b0de9bd37f77ce4e0e7960b6c282c
#
_cell.length_a   1.000
_cell.length_b   1.000
_cell.length_c   1.000
_cell.angle_alpha   90.00
_cell.angle_beta   90.00
_cell.angle_gamma   90.00
#
_symmetry.space_group_name_H-M   'P 1'
#
loop_
_entity.id
_entity.type
_entity.pdbx_description
1 polymer ?
#
loop_
_entity_poly.entity_id
_entity_poly.type
_entity_poly.pdbx_seq_one_letter_code
_entity_poly.pdbx_strand_id
1 'polypeptide(L)'
;MIRTVLPLLWLIATPCLAQTLELQEENGFTLRKEHDSLYWLNDWRLPYPVYQFQTGDVDGDGSIDAMVGVIKGTRYYPEKGRRLFIFKQVNKKARPLWMGSKLGGALQDFRFVNGRIRSLETATDSVYVVAEYKWGGFGMDFDHYLIKGTDKETATKYFSQ
;
A
#
# COMPACT_ATOMS: atom_id res chain seq x y z
N MET A 1 -17.11 25.19 58.21
CA MET A 1 -17.64 24.32 57.13
C MET A 1 -16.90 24.66 55.85
N ILE A 2 -15.91 23.84 55.52
CA ILE A 2 -15.10 24.03 54.30
C ILE A 2 -15.62 23.00 53.28
N ARG A 3 -16.24 23.49 52.19
CA ARG A 3 -16.69 22.64 51.08
C ARG A 3 -15.52 22.45 50.11
N THR A 4 -14.97 21.25 50.11
CA THR A 4 -13.97 20.81 49.10
C THR A 4 -14.68 20.52 47.79
N VAL A 5 -14.40 21.28 46.76
CA VAL A 5 -14.86 21.02 45.39
C VAL A 5 -13.81 20.17 44.70
N LEU A 6 -14.13 18.91 44.40
CA LEU A 6 -13.31 18.01 43.59
C LEU A 6 -13.41 18.41 42.11
N PRO A 7 -12.31 18.63 41.40
CA PRO A 7 -12.39 18.84 39.95
C PRO A 7 -12.66 17.51 39.24
N LEU A 8 -13.74 17.47 38.48
CA LEU A 8 -14.12 16.37 37.61
C LEU A 8 -13.15 16.34 36.40
N LEU A 9 -12.22 15.38 36.41
CA LEU A 9 -11.32 15.14 35.28
C LEU A 9 -12.14 14.53 34.12
N TRP A 10 -12.41 15.32 33.08
CA TRP A 10 -12.96 14.80 31.84
C TRP A 10 -11.84 14.06 31.08
N LEU A 11 -11.89 12.74 31.07
CA LEU A 11 -11.11 11.95 30.10
C LEU A 11 -11.68 12.20 28.71
N ILE A 12 -10.99 13.01 27.95
CA ILE A 12 -11.25 13.15 26.50
C ILE A 12 -10.66 11.90 25.85
N ALA A 13 -11.48 10.88 25.62
CA ALA A 13 -11.13 9.78 24.74
C ALA A 13 -10.98 10.35 23.33
N THR A 14 -9.75 10.50 22.86
CA THR A 14 -9.47 10.80 21.45
C THR A 14 -9.94 9.60 20.62
N PRO A 15 -10.93 9.77 19.71
CA PRO A 15 -11.27 8.70 18.80
C PRO A 15 -10.05 8.43 17.92
N CYS A 16 -9.57 7.19 17.92
CA CYS A 16 -8.68 6.69 16.90
C CYS A 16 -9.46 6.73 15.58
N LEU A 17 -9.35 7.85 14.86
CA LEU A 17 -9.90 8.00 13.52
C LEU A 17 -9.14 7.01 12.65
N ALA A 18 -9.80 5.92 12.26
CA ALA A 18 -9.43 5.20 11.07
C ALA A 18 -9.33 6.25 9.95
N GLN A 19 -8.13 6.56 9.48
CA GLN A 19 -7.93 7.49 8.37
C GLN A 19 -8.65 6.90 7.17
N THR A 20 -9.84 7.42 6.88
CA THR A 20 -10.54 7.13 5.63
C THR A 20 -9.64 7.64 4.51
N LEU A 21 -9.40 6.81 3.49
CA LEU A 21 -8.62 7.15 2.28
C LEU A 21 -9.32 8.23 1.42
N GLU A 22 -9.90 9.25 2.04
CA GLU A 22 -10.62 10.31 1.34
C GLU A 22 -9.69 11.33 0.71
N LEU A 23 -8.63 11.70 1.43
CA LEU A 23 -7.55 12.54 0.95
C LEU A 23 -6.27 12.18 1.69
N GLN A 24 -5.21 11.88 0.94
CA GLN A 24 -3.87 11.65 1.47
C GLN A 24 -2.86 12.46 0.67
N GLU A 25 -2.00 13.19 1.34
CA GLU A 25 -0.90 13.92 0.73
C GLU A 25 0.42 13.44 1.33
N GLU A 26 1.31 12.99 0.48
CA GLU A 26 2.61 12.49 0.90
C GLU A 26 3.65 12.72 -0.20
N ASN A 27 4.76 13.38 0.16
CA ASN A 27 5.92 13.57 -0.72
C ASN A 27 5.57 14.15 -2.12
N GLY A 28 4.62 15.09 -2.18
CA GLY A 28 4.19 15.74 -3.42
C GLY A 28 3.15 14.97 -4.22
N PHE A 29 2.75 13.79 -3.78
CA PHE A 29 1.61 13.08 -4.33
C PHE A 29 0.36 13.36 -3.50
N THR A 30 -0.76 13.53 -4.19
CA THR A 30 -2.10 13.68 -3.62
C THR A 30 -2.97 12.55 -4.13
N LEU A 31 -3.39 11.65 -3.23
CA LEU A 31 -4.41 10.65 -3.51
C LEU A 31 -5.75 11.15 -3.01
N ARG A 32 -6.73 11.33 -3.90
CA ARG A 32 -8.07 11.81 -3.58
C ARG A 32 -9.11 10.80 -4.00
N LYS A 33 -9.99 10.45 -3.08
CA LYS A 33 -11.17 9.63 -3.33
C LYS A 33 -12.29 10.52 -3.89
N GLU A 34 -12.89 10.12 -4.99
CA GLU A 34 -14.11 10.74 -5.55
C GLU A 34 -15.34 9.90 -5.15
N HIS A 35 -15.25 8.57 -5.30
CA HIS A 35 -16.19 7.59 -4.74
C HIS A 35 -15.50 6.21 -4.59
N ASP A 36 -16.19 5.18 -4.12
CA ASP A 36 -15.59 3.90 -3.71
C ASP A 36 -14.76 3.18 -4.80
N SER A 37 -15.04 3.44 -6.06
CA SER A 37 -14.32 2.85 -7.19
C SER A 37 -13.67 3.88 -8.10
N LEU A 38 -13.48 5.12 -7.63
CA LEU A 38 -12.83 6.18 -8.39
C LEU A 38 -11.95 7.04 -7.49
N TYR A 39 -10.66 7.02 -7.79
CA TYR A 39 -9.63 7.83 -7.14
C TYR A 39 -8.84 8.62 -8.17
N TRP A 40 -8.16 9.65 -7.70
CA TRP A 40 -7.20 10.44 -8.46
C TRP A 40 -5.88 10.49 -7.72
N LEU A 41 -4.81 10.13 -8.42
CA LEU A 41 -3.44 10.36 -7.95
C LEU A 41 -2.89 11.56 -8.73
N ASN A 42 -2.80 12.72 -8.10
CA ASN A 42 -2.57 14.01 -8.77
C ASN A 42 -3.57 14.20 -9.94
N ASP A 43 -3.09 14.16 -11.18
CA ASP A 43 -3.87 14.24 -12.41
C ASP A 43 -4.24 12.88 -13.02
N TRP A 44 -3.79 11.77 -12.41
CA TRP A 44 -4.00 10.42 -12.94
C TRP A 44 -5.27 9.80 -12.39
N ARG A 45 -6.16 9.37 -13.27
CA ARG A 45 -7.42 8.72 -12.90
C ARG A 45 -7.23 7.24 -12.61
N LEU A 46 -7.71 6.79 -11.46
CA LEU A 46 -7.72 5.40 -10.99
C LEU A 46 -9.18 4.92 -10.87
N PRO A 47 -9.76 4.33 -11.94
CA PRO A 47 -11.16 3.89 -11.93
C PRO A 47 -11.32 2.51 -11.27
N TYR A 48 -10.77 2.38 -10.05
CA TYR A 48 -10.80 1.16 -9.24
C TYR A 48 -10.77 1.51 -7.76
N PRO A 49 -11.22 0.60 -6.86
CA PRO A 49 -10.99 0.76 -5.43
C PRO A 49 -9.48 0.79 -5.13
N VAL A 50 -9.07 1.70 -4.26
CA VAL A 50 -7.71 1.78 -3.70
C VAL A 50 -7.77 1.28 -2.27
N TYR A 51 -6.84 0.38 -1.89
CA TYR A 51 -6.76 -0.15 -0.53
C TYR A 51 -5.50 0.27 0.22
N GLN A 52 -4.48 0.76 -0.50
CA GLN A 52 -3.18 1.11 0.08
C GLN A 52 -2.52 2.24 -0.71
N PHE A 53 -1.82 3.13 0.01
CA PHE A 53 -1.01 4.18 -0.57
C PHE A 53 0.26 4.37 0.26
N GLN A 54 1.41 4.41 -0.39
CA GLN A 54 2.71 4.68 0.21
C GLN A 54 3.58 5.43 -0.79
N THR A 55 4.64 6.06 -0.29
CA THR A 55 5.64 6.73 -1.13
C THR A 55 7.05 6.26 -0.76
N GLY A 56 7.96 6.32 -1.73
CA GLY A 56 9.36 5.98 -1.55
C GLY A 56 10.09 5.90 -2.89
N ASP A 57 11.41 5.96 -2.85
CA ASP A 57 12.26 5.83 -4.05
C ASP A 57 12.36 4.34 -4.42
N VAL A 58 11.48 3.89 -5.31
CA VAL A 58 11.37 2.46 -5.67
C VAL A 58 12.46 2.05 -6.67
N ASP A 59 12.78 2.91 -7.62
CA ASP A 59 13.76 2.59 -8.67
C ASP A 59 15.19 3.07 -8.37
N GLY A 60 15.39 3.72 -7.21
CA GLY A 60 16.71 4.13 -6.74
C GLY A 60 17.30 5.32 -7.48
N ASP A 61 16.48 6.13 -8.16
CA ASP A 61 16.95 7.31 -8.91
C ASP A 61 17.05 8.59 -8.07
N GLY A 62 16.73 8.51 -6.78
CA GLY A 62 16.74 9.63 -5.84
C GLY A 62 15.45 10.46 -5.83
N SER A 63 14.47 10.11 -6.68
CA SER A 63 13.16 10.73 -6.69
C SER A 63 12.14 9.86 -5.94
N ILE A 64 11.16 10.49 -5.32
CA ILE A 64 10.11 9.74 -4.63
C ILE A 64 9.04 9.31 -5.63
N ASP A 65 8.66 8.04 -5.56
CA ASP A 65 7.59 7.41 -6.31
C ASP A 65 6.35 7.20 -5.43
N ALA A 66 5.19 7.07 -6.04
CA ALA A 66 3.96 6.68 -5.38
C ALA A 66 3.63 5.21 -5.65
N MET A 67 3.33 4.47 -4.61
CA MET A 67 2.87 3.08 -4.66
C MET A 67 1.39 3.04 -4.28
N VAL A 68 0.56 2.57 -5.21
CA VAL A 68 -0.89 2.53 -5.03
C VAL A 68 -1.38 1.10 -5.13
N GLY A 69 -1.96 0.62 -4.05
CA GLY A 69 -2.64 -0.67 -3.99
C GLY A 69 -4.07 -0.56 -4.54
N VAL A 70 -4.37 -1.22 -5.63
CA VAL A 70 -5.68 -1.18 -6.30
C VAL A 70 -6.33 -2.56 -6.35
N ILE A 71 -7.66 -2.61 -6.51
CA ILE A 71 -8.40 -3.85 -6.70
C ILE A 71 -8.96 -3.88 -8.11
N LYS A 72 -8.35 -4.69 -8.98
CA LYS A 72 -8.80 -4.85 -10.38
C LYS A 72 -8.33 -6.15 -11.00
N GLY A 73 -8.95 -6.53 -12.11
CA GLY A 73 -8.41 -7.50 -13.06
C GLY A 73 -7.40 -6.84 -14.01
N THR A 74 -6.52 -7.62 -14.59
CA THR A 74 -5.59 -7.19 -15.64
C THR A 74 -5.81 -8.03 -16.90
N ARG A 75 -5.16 -7.64 -18.02
CA ARG A 75 -5.25 -8.40 -19.27
C ARG A 75 -4.86 -9.87 -19.11
N TYR A 76 -3.83 -10.14 -18.29
CA TYR A 76 -3.29 -11.49 -18.11
C TYR A 76 -3.91 -12.23 -16.92
N TYR A 77 -4.55 -11.51 -16.00
CA TYR A 77 -5.22 -12.02 -14.81
C TYR A 77 -6.57 -11.31 -14.67
N PRO A 78 -7.62 -11.76 -15.40
CA PRO A 78 -8.89 -11.05 -15.49
C PRO A 78 -9.68 -11.02 -14.19
N GLU A 79 -9.40 -11.94 -13.27
CA GLU A 79 -10.03 -11.96 -11.96
C GLU A 79 -9.63 -10.72 -11.13
N LYS A 80 -10.62 -10.15 -10.46
CA LYS A 80 -10.38 -9.03 -9.55
C LYS A 80 -9.53 -9.49 -8.38
N GLY A 81 -8.46 -8.76 -8.14
CA GLY A 81 -7.55 -9.01 -7.03
C GLY A 81 -6.73 -7.76 -6.72
N ARG A 82 -6.01 -7.81 -5.61
CA ARG A 82 -5.11 -6.74 -5.21
C ARG A 82 -3.92 -6.67 -6.16
N ARG A 83 -3.60 -5.47 -6.57
CA ARG A 83 -2.48 -5.16 -7.48
C ARG A 83 -1.70 -3.97 -6.92
N LEU A 84 -0.44 -3.89 -7.27
CA LEU A 84 0.44 -2.76 -6.97
C LEU A 84 0.71 -1.98 -8.25
N PHE A 85 0.47 -0.67 -8.21
CA PHE A 85 0.86 0.27 -9.25
C PHE A 85 1.87 1.26 -8.71
N ILE A 86 2.87 1.60 -9.51
CA ILE A 86 3.94 2.52 -9.14
C ILE A 86 3.95 3.69 -10.13
N PHE A 87 4.02 4.90 -9.60
CA PHE A 87 3.99 6.13 -10.38
C PHE A 87 5.16 7.03 -10.01
N LYS A 88 5.77 7.62 -11.02
CA LYS A 88 6.70 8.75 -10.88
C LYS A 88 5.96 10.07 -10.89
N GLN A 89 6.59 11.10 -10.33
CA GLN A 89 6.15 12.47 -10.50
C GLN A 89 6.96 13.16 -11.58
N VAL A 90 6.28 13.66 -12.62
CA VAL A 90 6.89 14.44 -13.70
C VAL A 90 6.11 15.76 -13.83
N ASN A 91 6.75 16.90 -13.52
CA ASN A 91 6.13 18.23 -13.53
C ASN A 91 4.81 18.25 -12.70
N LYS A 92 4.86 17.73 -11.47
CA LYS A 92 3.71 17.61 -10.55
C LYS A 92 2.58 16.67 -11.02
N LYS A 93 2.79 15.95 -12.12
CA LYS A 93 1.83 15.01 -12.68
C LYS A 93 2.24 13.59 -12.37
N ALA A 94 1.29 12.72 -12.04
CA ALA A 94 1.56 11.31 -11.87
C ALA A 94 1.71 10.63 -13.24
N ARG A 95 2.76 9.84 -13.42
CA ARG A 95 3.02 9.06 -14.62
C ARG A 95 3.35 7.63 -14.25
N PRO A 96 2.75 6.62 -14.89
CA PRO A 96 2.99 5.24 -14.55
C PRO A 96 4.46 4.87 -14.78
N LEU A 97 5.11 4.36 -13.72
CA LEU A 97 6.39 3.68 -13.81
C LEU A 97 6.16 2.18 -14.04
N TRP A 98 5.25 1.59 -13.28
CA TRP A 98 4.88 0.19 -13.40
C TRP A 98 3.43 -0.04 -12.96
N MET A 99 2.67 -0.69 -13.80
CA MET A 99 1.28 -1.08 -13.51
C MET A 99 1.23 -2.60 -13.50
N GLY A 100 1.79 -3.17 -12.43
CA GLY A 100 2.04 -4.60 -12.33
C GLY A 100 0.79 -5.46 -12.40
N SER A 101 0.86 -6.49 -13.22
CA SER A 101 -0.23 -7.45 -13.34
C SER A 101 -0.25 -8.44 -12.19
N LYS A 102 0.92 -8.85 -11.68
CA LYS A 102 1.06 -9.81 -10.58
C LYS A 102 2.51 -9.80 -10.06
N LEU A 103 2.70 -9.99 -8.76
CA LEU A 103 3.92 -10.47 -8.15
C LEU A 103 3.95 -12.01 -8.20
N GLY A 104 4.70 -12.71 -7.38
CA GLY A 104 4.80 -14.17 -7.40
C GLY A 104 3.49 -14.89 -7.11
N GLY A 105 2.80 -14.52 -6.03
CA GLY A 105 1.51 -15.07 -5.61
C GLY A 105 0.34 -14.11 -5.75
N ALA A 106 -0.79 -14.44 -5.13
CA ALA A 106 -1.93 -13.54 -5.03
C ALA A 106 -1.66 -12.52 -3.91
N LEU A 107 -1.46 -11.26 -4.30
CA LEU A 107 -1.13 -10.18 -3.37
C LEU A 107 -2.25 -9.95 -2.35
N GLN A 108 -1.89 -9.97 -1.08
CA GLN A 108 -2.76 -9.62 0.04
C GLN A 108 -2.47 -8.21 0.57
N ASP A 109 -1.20 -7.86 0.66
CA ASP A 109 -0.75 -6.53 1.10
C ASP A 109 0.70 -6.29 0.67
N PHE A 110 1.15 -5.03 0.73
CA PHE A 110 2.55 -4.68 0.47
C PHE A 110 3.02 -3.57 1.41
N ARG A 111 4.33 -3.46 1.56
CA ARG A 111 5.01 -2.37 2.26
C ARG A 111 6.27 -1.99 1.51
N PHE A 112 6.63 -0.71 1.57
CA PHE A 112 7.94 -0.26 1.13
C PHE A 112 8.90 -0.25 2.32
N VAL A 113 9.96 -1.04 2.25
CA VAL A 113 10.92 -1.22 3.34
C VAL A 113 12.32 -1.26 2.75
N ASN A 114 13.18 -0.32 3.17
CA ASN A 114 14.60 -0.29 2.78
C ASN A 114 14.85 -0.43 1.26
N GLY A 115 14.10 0.32 0.45
CA GLY A 115 14.25 0.32 -1.02
C GLY A 115 13.66 -0.93 -1.70
N ARG A 116 12.85 -1.74 -1.00
CA ARG A 116 12.19 -2.94 -1.52
C ARG A 116 10.70 -2.89 -1.30
N ILE A 117 9.99 -3.57 -2.16
CA ILE A 117 8.58 -3.92 -1.93
C ILE A 117 8.53 -5.24 -1.20
N ARG A 118 8.10 -5.22 0.06
CA ARG A 118 7.76 -6.42 0.80
C ARG A 118 6.31 -6.74 0.54
N SER A 119 6.02 -7.95 0.11
CA SER A 119 4.68 -8.44 -0.18
C SER A 119 4.23 -9.49 0.83
N LEU A 120 2.95 -9.47 1.16
CA LEU A 120 2.24 -10.58 1.76
C LEU A 120 1.39 -11.21 0.66
N GLU A 121 1.61 -12.48 0.37
CA GLU A 121 0.98 -13.19 -0.75
C GLU A 121 0.37 -14.51 -0.29
N THR A 122 -0.65 -15.00 -1.02
CA THR A 122 -1.11 -16.37 -0.91
C THR A 122 -0.65 -17.17 -2.12
N ALA A 123 -0.12 -18.37 -1.86
CA ALA A 123 0.20 -19.35 -2.89
C ALA A 123 -1.02 -20.26 -3.19
N THR A 124 -1.75 -20.64 -2.13
CA THR A 124 -3.04 -21.35 -2.14
C THR A 124 -3.91 -20.80 -1.02
N ASP A 125 -5.15 -21.24 -0.91
CA ASP A 125 -6.14 -20.68 0.04
C ASP A 125 -5.70 -20.57 1.50
N SER A 126 -4.75 -21.39 1.92
CA SER A 126 -4.28 -21.41 3.32
C SER A 126 -2.75 -21.30 3.47
N VAL A 127 -2.03 -21.10 2.38
CA VAL A 127 -0.56 -21.04 2.38
C VAL A 127 -0.09 -19.65 2.02
N TYR A 128 0.62 -19.04 2.96
CA TYR A 128 1.12 -17.67 2.85
C TYR A 128 2.62 -17.63 2.59
N VAL A 129 3.02 -16.53 1.95
CA VAL A 129 4.40 -16.21 1.59
C VAL A 129 4.64 -14.74 1.90
N VAL A 130 5.81 -14.41 2.45
CA VAL A 130 6.32 -13.03 2.50
C VAL A 130 7.59 -12.99 1.69
N ALA A 131 7.60 -12.14 0.68
CA ALA A 131 8.71 -11.98 -0.24
C ALA A 131 9.13 -10.51 -0.36
N GLU A 132 10.35 -10.29 -0.78
CA GLU A 132 10.83 -8.96 -1.16
C GLU A 132 11.16 -8.91 -2.64
N TYR A 133 10.81 -7.79 -3.23
CA TYR A 133 11.04 -7.46 -4.64
C TYR A 133 11.81 -6.15 -4.74
N LYS A 134 12.66 -6.05 -5.73
CA LYS A 134 13.43 -4.84 -6.06
C LYS A 134 13.14 -4.40 -7.48
N TRP A 135 13.42 -3.15 -7.77
CA TRP A 135 13.31 -2.65 -9.12
C TRP A 135 14.40 -3.26 -10.03
N GLY A 136 13.99 -3.90 -11.12
CA GLY A 136 14.87 -4.55 -12.10
C GLY A 136 15.07 -3.75 -13.38
N GLY A 137 14.72 -2.44 -13.38
CA GLY A 137 14.84 -1.56 -14.55
C GLY A 137 13.63 -1.58 -15.48
N PHE A 138 12.84 -2.64 -15.50
CA PHE A 138 11.63 -2.75 -16.33
C PHE A 138 10.39 -3.15 -15.52
N GLY A 139 10.57 -3.57 -14.29
CA GLY A 139 9.51 -4.02 -13.37
C GLY A 139 10.10 -4.48 -12.06
N MET A 140 9.26 -5.13 -11.26
CA MET A 140 9.64 -5.67 -9.97
C MET A 140 10.21 -7.08 -10.15
N ASP A 141 11.49 -7.24 -9.84
CA ASP A 141 12.18 -8.53 -9.81
C ASP A 141 12.11 -9.14 -8.41
N PHE A 142 11.86 -10.44 -8.35
CA PHE A 142 11.96 -11.18 -7.10
C PHE A 142 13.38 -11.10 -6.54
N ASP A 143 13.50 -10.76 -5.25
CA ASP A 143 14.78 -10.72 -4.56
C ASP A 143 14.96 -11.96 -3.67
N HIS A 144 14.12 -12.12 -2.66
CA HIS A 144 14.14 -13.30 -1.79
C HIS A 144 12.84 -13.49 -1.00
N TYR A 145 12.70 -14.67 -0.39
CA TYR A 145 11.65 -14.92 0.58
C TYR A 145 12.11 -14.58 2.00
N LEU A 146 11.25 -13.90 2.77
CA LEU A 146 11.41 -13.80 4.22
C LEU A 146 10.86 -15.05 4.90
N ILE A 147 9.72 -15.54 4.43
CA ILE A 147 9.14 -16.84 4.81
C ILE A 147 8.23 -17.34 3.70
N LYS A 148 8.14 -18.66 3.55
CA LYS A 148 7.25 -19.32 2.59
C LYS A 148 6.62 -20.57 3.18
N GLY A 149 5.41 -20.91 2.70
CA GLY A 149 4.74 -22.13 3.08
C GLY A 149 4.23 -22.12 4.52
N THR A 150 3.75 -20.97 5.02
CA THR A 150 3.33 -20.80 6.40
C THR A 150 1.86 -20.39 6.51
N ASP A 151 1.34 -20.38 7.74
CA ASP A 151 0.00 -19.85 8.07
C ASP A 151 -0.02 -18.31 8.04
N LYS A 152 -1.23 -17.76 8.10
CA LYS A 152 -1.46 -16.32 8.03
C LYS A 152 -0.83 -15.53 9.19
N GLU A 153 -0.93 -16.06 10.42
CA GLU A 153 -0.43 -15.38 11.62
C GLU A 153 1.09 -15.20 11.54
N THR A 154 1.78 -16.30 11.27
CA THR A 154 3.24 -16.30 11.09
C THR A 154 3.66 -15.38 9.93
N ALA A 155 3.01 -15.47 8.78
CA ALA A 155 3.29 -14.59 7.65
C ALA A 155 3.10 -13.11 8.01
N THR A 156 2.00 -12.76 8.70
CA THR A 156 1.73 -11.38 9.12
C THR A 156 2.83 -10.85 10.05
N LYS A 157 3.37 -11.68 10.94
CA LYS A 157 4.49 -11.31 11.81
C LYS A 157 5.75 -10.94 11.01
N TYR A 158 6.13 -11.76 10.03
CA TYR A 158 7.27 -11.46 9.15
C TYR A 158 7.02 -10.24 8.26
N PHE A 159 5.80 -10.08 7.78
CA PHE A 159 5.42 -8.92 6.97
C PHE A 159 5.52 -7.60 7.74
N SER A 160 5.24 -7.61 9.05
CA SER A 160 5.20 -6.41 9.90
C SER A 160 6.57 -5.99 10.49
N GLN A 161 7.59 -6.82 10.40
CA GLN A 161 8.96 -6.49 10.81
C GLN A 161 9.59 -5.47 9.86
#